data_1c6ce1e03162b0b02957c685bbefaefc
#
_entry.id   1c6ce1e03162b0b02957c685bbefaefc
#
_cell.length_a   1.000
_cell.length_b   1.000
_cell.length_c   1.000
_cell.angle_alpha   90.00
_cell.angle_beta   90.00
_cell.angle_gamma   90.00
#
_symmetry.space_group_name_H-M   'P 1'
#
loop_
_entity.id
_entity.type
_entity.pdbx_description
1 polymer ?
#
loop_
_entity_poly.entity_id
_entity_poly.type
_entity_poly.pdbx_seq_one_letter_code
_entity_poly.pdbx_strand_id
1 'polypeptide(L)'
;QRWNDHIRPSTGFAEIDKQAHKTFFAYILARCQAKEDENFDPNALIEGIIFEFLHRVILTDIKPPIYYKLIDMMGNRIDSWVEEQLQESISCIPGGFAERFHRYFFDAEFCKEEKAIIKYAHYLATKWEFDIIYPMNIGFYNIENTRKEVTDELAQCTWFEGKKVFSQNPRLTDFLNLIGQLRFQMRWTATARIPQTSVMG
;
A
#
# COMPACT_ATOMS: atom_id res chain seq x y z
N GLN A 1 1.56 14.45 3.33
CA GLN A 1 2.61 14.38 2.31
C GLN A 1 3.63 13.30 2.69
N ARG A 2 3.97 12.42 1.77
CA ARG A 2 4.97 11.36 1.98
C ARG A 2 6.38 11.89 1.73
N TRP A 3 7.39 11.20 2.26
CA TRP A 3 8.81 11.51 2.05
C TRP A 3 9.21 12.94 2.45
N ASN A 4 8.63 13.47 3.52
CA ASN A 4 8.90 14.82 4.02
C ASN A 4 9.79 14.89 5.25
N ASP A 5 10.39 13.76 5.65
CA ASP A 5 11.29 13.67 6.81
C ASP A 5 12.73 13.46 6.33
N HIS A 6 13.55 14.48 6.36
CA HIS A 6 14.96 14.49 5.92
C HIS A 6 15.22 14.15 4.43
N ILE A 7 14.18 13.85 3.65
CA ILE A 7 14.26 13.56 2.22
C ILE A 7 13.54 14.66 1.45
N ARG A 8 14.13 15.11 0.36
CA ARG A 8 13.55 16.12 -0.52
C ARG A 8 12.79 15.42 -1.66
N PRO A 9 11.46 15.38 -1.62
CA PRO A 9 10.68 14.86 -2.74
C PRO A 9 10.70 15.82 -3.94
N SER A 10 10.70 15.26 -5.14
CA SER A 10 10.61 16.06 -6.39
C SER A 10 9.25 16.69 -6.60
N THR A 11 8.23 16.05 -6.06
CA THR A 11 6.82 16.46 -6.15
C THR A 11 6.12 16.14 -4.83
N GLY A 12 4.91 16.63 -4.67
CA GLY A 12 4.07 16.27 -3.53
C GLY A 12 3.57 14.83 -3.67
N PHE A 13 4.25 13.88 -3.06
CA PHE A 13 3.73 12.51 -2.93
C PHE A 13 2.65 12.46 -1.84
N ALA A 14 1.41 12.15 -2.24
CA ALA A 14 0.31 11.98 -1.31
C ALA A 14 0.13 10.50 -0.92
N GLU A 15 -0.42 10.25 0.28
CA GLU A 15 -0.71 8.88 0.72
C GLU A 15 -1.74 8.21 -0.20
N ILE A 16 -2.75 8.96 -0.66
CA ILE A 16 -3.79 8.42 -1.55
C ILE A 16 -3.21 7.97 -2.89
N ASP A 17 -2.23 8.67 -3.46
CA ASP A 17 -1.56 8.26 -4.70
C ASP A 17 -0.82 6.94 -4.52
N LYS A 18 -0.16 6.75 -3.37
CA LYS A 18 0.49 5.49 -3.06
C LYS A 18 -0.52 4.36 -2.88
N GLN A 19 -1.62 4.61 -2.18
CA GLN A 19 -2.66 3.60 -2.00
C GLN A 19 -3.28 3.18 -3.33
N ALA A 20 -3.56 4.13 -4.22
CA ALA A 20 -4.03 3.82 -5.57
C ALA A 20 -3.01 2.97 -6.34
N HIS A 21 -1.74 3.35 -6.35
CA HIS A 21 -0.68 2.59 -7.05
C HIS A 21 -0.49 1.20 -6.43
N LYS A 22 -0.48 1.09 -5.10
CA LYS A 22 -0.45 -0.20 -4.39
C LYS A 22 -1.62 -1.10 -4.82
N THR A 23 -2.82 -0.54 -4.96
CA THR A 23 -4.01 -1.29 -5.39
C THR A 23 -3.82 -1.89 -6.78
N PHE A 24 -3.27 -1.14 -7.72
CA PHE A 24 -2.96 -1.68 -9.05
C PHE A 24 -1.90 -2.78 -8.99
N PHE A 25 -0.81 -2.59 -8.25
CA PHE A 25 0.18 -3.66 -8.02
C PHE A 25 -0.47 -4.91 -7.45
N ALA A 26 -1.24 -4.76 -6.37
CA ALA A 26 -1.87 -5.89 -5.70
C ALA A 26 -2.86 -6.61 -6.62
N TYR A 27 -3.69 -5.88 -7.37
CA TYR A 27 -4.63 -6.47 -8.30
C TYR A 27 -3.94 -7.26 -9.42
N ILE A 28 -2.88 -6.71 -10.03
CA ILE A 28 -2.13 -7.43 -11.08
C ILE A 28 -1.45 -8.69 -10.51
N LEU A 29 -0.83 -8.59 -9.32
CA LEU A 29 -0.23 -9.73 -8.63
C LEU A 29 -1.28 -10.80 -8.29
N ALA A 30 -2.47 -10.39 -7.84
CA ALA A 30 -3.58 -11.28 -7.57
C ALA A 30 -4.06 -12.02 -8.84
N ARG A 31 -4.11 -11.31 -9.98
CA ARG A 31 -4.44 -11.93 -11.26
C ARG A 31 -3.36 -12.92 -11.74
N CYS A 32 -2.09 -12.62 -11.42
CA CYS A 32 -0.99 -13.56 -11.66
C CYS A 32 -1.09 -14.79 -10.74
N GLN A 33 -1.48 -14.60 -9.46
CA GLN A 33 -1.70 -15.68 -8.51
C GLN A 33 -2.89 -16.56 -8.93
N ALA A 34 -4.03 -15.97 -9.24
CA ALA A 34 -5.24 -16.66 -9.67
C ALA A 34 -5.06 -17.48 -10.99
N LYS A 35 -4.01 -17.22 -11.74
CA LYS A 35 -3.65 -18.04 -12.90
C LYS A 35 -3.04 -19.39 -12.48
N GLU A 36 -2.34 -19.41 -11.37
CA GLU A 36 -1.63 -20.59 -10.85
C GLU A 36 -2.45 -21.32 -9.76
N ASP A 37 -3.38 -20.61 -9.11
CA ASP A 37 -4.28 -21.16 -8.11
C ASP A 37 -5.74 -20.74 -8.38
N GLU A 38 -6.54 -21.68 -8.83
CA GLU A 38 -7.96 -21.46 -9.17
C GLU A 38 -8.83 -21.17 -7.92
N ASN A 39 -8.36 -21.50 -6.73
CA ASN A 39 -9.10 -21.25 -5.48
C ASN A 39 -8.81 -19.86 -4.89
N PHE A 40 -7.84 -19.12 -5.43
CA PHE A 40 -7.52 -17.79 -4.96
C PHE A 40 -8.66 -16.81 -5.25
N ASP A 41 -9.13 -16.09 -4.21
CA ASP A 41 -10.21 -15.10 -4.34
C ASP A 41 -9.69 -13.65 -4.48
N PRO A 42 -9.71 -13.08 -5.69
CA PRO A 42 -9.30 -11.69 -5.88
C PRO A 42 -10.19 -10.67 -5.16
N ASN A 43 -11.43 -11.02 -4.79
CA ASN A 43 -12.33 -10.11 -4.08
C ASN A 43 -11.89 -9.93 -2.62
N ALA A 44 -11.45 -11.02 -1.98
CA ALA A 44 -10.89 -10.98 -0.63
C ALA A 44 -9.65 -10.07 -0.56
N LEU A 45 -8.82 -10.08 -1.61
CA LEU A 45 -7.68 -9.17 -1.71
C LEU A 45 -8.11 -7.70 -1.80
N ILE A 46 -9.11 -7.37 -2.63
CA ILE A 46 -9.61 -5.98 -2.76
C ILE A 46 -10.17 -5.51 -1.42
N GLU A 47 -10.92 -6.36 -0.73
CA GLU A 47 -11.46 -6.04 0.59
C GLU A 47 -10.32 -5.81 1.62
N GLY A 48 -9.28 -6.64 1.61
CA GLY A 48 -8.08 -6.46 2.44
C GLY A 48 -7.36 -5.14 2.20
N ILE A 49 -7.27 -4.69 0.94
CA ILE A 49 -6.72 -3.36 0.61
C ILE A 49 -7.56 -2.25 1.22
N ILE A 50 -8.90 -2.38 1.14
CA ILE A 50 -9.83 -1.41 1.75
C ILE A 50 -9.66 -1.40 3.27
N PHE A 51 -9.53 -2.55 3.92
CA PHE A 51 -9.32 -2.65 5.37
C PHE A 51 -8.02 -1.95 5.80
N GLU A 52 -6.90 -2.19 5.11
CA GLU A 52 -5.65 -1.49 5.40
C GLU A 52 -5.74 0.02 5.15
N PHE A 53 -6.49 0.44 4.13
CA PHE A 53 -6.69 1.86 3.86
C PHE A 53 -7.53 2.53 4.95
N LEU A 54 -8.63 1.93 5.39
CA LEU A 54 -9.46 2.43 6.49
C LEU A 54 -8.66 2.53 7.79
N HIS A 55 -7.88 1.50 8.10
CA HIS A 55 -6.97 1.51 9.25
C HIS A 55 -5.98 2.69 9.16
N ARG A 56 -5.40 2.91 7.99
CA ARG A 56 -4.46 4.01 7.76
C ARG A 56 -5.12 5.38 7.86
N VAL A 57 -6.36 5.54 7.43
CA VAL A 57 -7.12 6.79 7.52
C VAL A 57 -7.32 7.22 8.98
N ILE A 58 -7.61 6.28 9.87
CA ILE A 58 -7.78 6.56 11.31
C ILE A 58 -6.43 6.90 11.96
N LEU A 59 -5.37 6.16 11.66
CA LEU A 59 -4.04 6.39 12.25
C LEU A 59 -3.36 7.65 11.72
N THR A 60 -3.80 8.15 10.56
CA THR A 60 -3.29 9.38 9.92
C THR A 60 -1.76 9.52 9.93
N ASP A 61 -1.23 10.60 10.44
CA ASP A 61 0.12 11.12 10.19
C ASP A 61 1.18 10.62 11.18
N ILE A 62 1.13 9.35 11.58
CA ILE A 62 2.18 8.76 12.41
C ILE A 62 3.39 8.45 11.52
N LYS A 63 4.55 9.00 11.87
CA LYS A 63 5.81 8.73 11.16
C LYS A 63 6.17 7.25 11.22
N PRO A 64 6.63 6.62 10.12
CA PRO A 64 6.91 5.19 10.05
C PRO A 64 7.77 4.64 11.21
N PRO A 65 8.89 5.26 11.62
CA PRO A 65 9.69 4.74 12.73
C PRO A 65 8.96 4.72 14.08
N ILE A 66 8.03 5.66 14.29
CA ILE A 66 7.19 5.71 15.49
C ILE A 66 6.08 4.69 15.38
N TYR A 67 5.45 4.58 14.21
CA TYR A 67 4.40 3.61 13.93
C TYR A 67 4.87 2.17 14.20
N TYR A 68 6.03 1.78 13.66
CA TYR A 68 6.56 0.42 13.88
C TYR A 68 6.82 0.12 15.36
N LYS A 69 7.34 1.10 16.12
CA LYS A 69 7.53 0.94 17.56
C LYS A 69 6.21 0.81 18.31
N LEU A 70 5.18 1.57 17.91
CA LEU A 70 3.85 1.47 18.52
C LEU A 70 3.20 0.13 18.23
N ILE A 71 3.30 -0.37 17.01
CA ILE A 71 2.77 -1.70 16.62
C ILE A 71 3.49 -2.80 17.40
N ASP A 72 4.81 -2.75 17.51
CA ASP A 72 5.59 -3.73 18.27
C ASP A 72 5.20 -3.75 19.76
N MET A 73 4.94 -2.59 20.35
CA MET A 73 4.59 -2.47 21.77
C MET A 73 3.11 -2.70 22.08
N MET A 74 2.21 -2.37 21.18
CA MET A 74 0.78 -2.19 21.45
C MET A 74 -0.14 -2.64 20.30
N GLY A 75 0.34 -3.41 19.33
CA GLY A 75 -0.36 -3.73 18.07
C GLY A 75 -1.86 -3.99 18.23
N ASN A 76 -2.24 -5.02 18.98
CA ASN A 76 -3.65 -5.36 19.20
C ASN A 76 -4.49 -4.25 19.82
N ARG A 77 -3.89 -3.36 20.63
CA ARG A 77 -4.61 -2.23 21.24
C ARG A 77 -4.85 -1.12 20.22
N ILE A 78 -3.92 -0.95 19.28
CA ILE A 78 -4.07 0.02 18.20
C ILE A 78 -5.17 -0.46 17.25
N ASP A 79 -5.14 -1.72 16.87
CA ASP A 79 -6.13 -2.32 15.98
C ASP A 79 -7.54 -2.27 16.62
N SER A 80 -7.67 -2.59 17.90
CA SER A 80 -8.93 -2.47 18.64
C SER A 80 -9.44 -1.02 18.69
N TRP A 81 -8.55 -0.07 18.93
CA TRP A 81 -8.93 1.34 18.93
C TRP A 81 -9.38 1.82 17.54
N VAL A 82 -8.68 1.41 16.48
CA VAL A 82 -9.08 1.75 15.11
C VAL A 82 -10.45 1.16 14.77
N GLU A 83 -10.68 -0.10 15.13
CA GLU A 83 -11.98 -0.74 14.93
C GLU A 83 -13.11 0.00 15.67
N GLU A 84 -12.87 0.41 16.93
CA GLU A 84 -13.82 1.21 17.71
C GLU A 84 -14.16 2.53 17.02
N GLN A 85 -13.16 3.23 16.47
CA GLN A 85 -13.38 4.49 15.74
C GLN A 85 -14.19 4.31 14.45
N LEU A 86 -14.10 3.14 13.82
CA LEU A 86 -14.79 2.82 12.56
C LEU A 86 -16.14 2.15 12.77
N GLN A 87 -16.44 1.64 13.98
CA GLN A 87 -17.55 0.74 14.27
C GLN A 87 -18.90 1.20 13.69
N GLU A 88 -19.27 2.45 13.90
CA GLU A 88 -20.53 2.98 13.39
C GLU A 88 -20.59 2.95 11.85
N SER A 89 -19.49 3.27 11.19
CA SER A 89 -19.40 3.33 9.72
C SER A 89 -19.39 1.94 9.08
N ILE A 90 -18.53 1.04 9.59
CA ILE A 90 -18.37 -0.29 8.99
C ILE A 90 -19.55 -1.21 9.27
N SER A 91 -20.27 -1.00 10.38
CA SER A 91 -21.48 -1.78 10.70
C SER A 91 -22.65 -1.51 9.74
N CYS A 92 -22.67 -0.35 9.09
CA CYS A 92 -23.66 0.00 8.09
C CYS A 92 -23.42 -0.69 6.73
N ILE A 93 -22.21 -1.24 6.51
CA ILE A 93 -21.87 -1.92 5.25
C ILE A 93 -22.42 -3.35 5.29
N PRO A 94 -23.27 -3.75 4.32
CA PRO A 94 -23.89 -5.07 4.34
C PRO A 94 -22.91 -6.19 4.07
N GLY A 95 -23.38 -7.44 4.21
CA GLY A 95 -22.66 -8.65 3.82
C GLY A 95 -21.55 -9.08 4.80
N GLY A 96 -21.62 -8.68 6.09
CA GLY A 96 -20.65 -9.09 7.10
C GLY A 96 -19.30 -8.37 7.00
N PHE A 97 -19.28 -7.16 6.43
CA PHE A 97 -18.05 -6.37 6.24
C PHE A 97 -17.31 -6.11 7.56
N ALA A 98 -18.03 -5.69 8.63
CA ALA A 98 -17.43 -5.42 9.93
C ALA A 98 -16.79 -6.66 10.57
N GLU A 99 -17.43 -7.84 10.43
CA GLU A 99 -16.88 -9.11 10.91
C GLU A 99 -15.58 -9.47 10.18
N ARG A 100 -15.56 -9.33 8.84
CA ARG A 100 -14.35 -9.61 8.07
C ARG A 100 -13.25 -8.59 8.33
N PHE A 101 -13.59 -7.31 8.58
CA PHE A 101 -12.65 -6.29 9.03
C PHE A 101 -11.99 -6.71 10.35
N HIS A 102 -12.77 -7.11 11.35
CA HIS A 102 -12.26 -7.64 12.61
C HIS A 102 -11.31 -8.82 12.36
N ARG A 103 -11.76 -9.84 11.65
CA ARG A 103 -10.94 -11.04 11.36
C ARG A 103 -9.65 -10.69 10.62
N TYR A 104 -9.67 -9.71 9.75
CA TYR A 104 -8.47 -9.31 9.01
C TYR A 104 -7.33 -8.87 9.92
N PHE A 105 -7.61 -8.17 11.00
CA PHE A 105 -6.58 -7.68 11.93
C PHE A 105 -6.28 -8.64 13.09
N PHE A 106 -7.25 -9.44 13.54
CA PHE A 106 -7.12 -10.26 14.73
C PHE A 106 -6.94 -11.76 14.47
N ASP A 107 -7.21 -12.24 13.26
CA ASP A 107 -6.99 -13.63 12.84
C ASP A 107 -5.84 -13.70 11.83
N ALA A 108 -4.68 -14.22 12.26
CA ALA A 108 -3.48 -14.28 11.45
C ALA A 108 -3.62 -15.20 10.21
N GLU A 109 -4.50 -16.19 10.27
CA GLU A 109 -4.71 -17.14 9.17
C GLU A 109 -5.77 -16.64 8.19
N PHE A 110 -6.60 -15.68 8.59
CA PHE A 110 -7.60 -15.07 7.70
C PHE A 110 -6.93 -14.20 6.63
N CYS A 111 -7.23 -14.48 5.37
CA CYS A 111 -6.65 -13.77 4.20
C CYS A 111 -5.10 -13.74 4.21
N LYS A 112 -4.45 -14.81 4.64
CA LYS A 112 -2.99 -14.88 4.81
C LYS A 112 -2.25 -14.69 3.50
N GLU A 113 -2.75 -15.26 2.43
CA GLU A 113 -2.14 -15.15 1.11
C GLU A 113 -2.37 -13.75 0.53
N GLU A 114 -3.58 -13.22 0.65
CA GLU A 114 -3.93 -11.86 0.23
C GLU A 114 -3.08 -10.82 0.98
N LYS A 115 -2.91 -10.99 2.29
CA LYS A 115 -2.01 -10.13 3.11
C LYS A 115 -0.57 -10.16 2.58
N ALA A 116 -0.06 -11.33 2.19
CA ALA A 116 1.28 -11.45 1.63
C ALA A 116 1.41 -10.70 0.29
N ILE A 117 0.41 -10.81 -0.57
CA ILE A 117 0.36 -10.08 -1.85
C ILE A 117 0.25 -8.58 -1.63
N ILE A 118 -0.62 -8.14 -0.73
CA ILE A 118 -0.80 -6.71 -0.39
C ILE A 118 0.50 -6.12 0.19
N LYS A 119 1.17 -6.85 1.09
CA LYS A 119 2.47 -6.44 1.64
C LYS A 119 3.52 -6.29 0.55
N TYR A 120 3.62 -7.22 -0.37
CA TYR A 120 4.57 -7.14 -1.48
C TYR A 120 4.25 -5.94 -2.40
N ALA A 121 2.98 -5.75 -2.75
CA ALA A 121 2.51 -4.60 -3.53
C ALA A 121 2.83 -3.25 -2.85
N HIS A 122 2.70 -3.19 -1.51
CA HIS A 122 3.06 -2.03 -0.71
C HIS A 122 4.54 -1.66 -0.88
N TYR A 123 5.44 -2.64 -0.82
CA TYR A 123 6.88 -2.37 -0.97
C TYR A 123 7.27 -2.09 -2.42
N LEU A 124 6.61 -2.69 -3.41
CA LEU A 124 6.80 -2.32 -4.82
C LEU A 124 6.44 -0.84 -5.07
N ALA A 125 5.28 -0.40 -4.57
CA ALA A 125 4.87 1.00 -4.70
C ALA A 125 5.81 1.94 -3.92
N THR A 126 6.28 1.54 -2.75
CA THR A 126 7.26 2.29 -1.94
C THR A 126 8.60 2.41 -2.67
N LYS A 127 9.09 1.29 -3.21
CA LYS A 127 10.33 1.27 -3.99
C LYS A 127 10.24 2.16 -5.21
N TRP A 128 9.11 2.10 -5.93
CA TRP A 128 8.89 2.94 -7.10
C TRP A 128 8.97 4.45 -6.76
N GLU A 129 8.35 4.89 -5.67
CA GLU A 129 8.48 6.27 -5.20
C GLU A 129 9.93 6.60 -4.83
N PHE A 130 10.58 5.70 -4.10
CA PHE A 130 11.95 5.90 -3.64
C PHE A 130 12.94 6.00 -4.81
N ASP A 131 12.79 5.17 -5.85
CA ASP A 131 13.64 5.21 -7.04
C ASP A 131 13.56 6.57 -7.77
N ILE A 132 12.42 7.27 -7.70
CA ILE A 132 12.26 8.62 -8.27
C ILE A 132 12.98 9.67 -7.43
N ILE A 133 12.89 9.58 -6.09
CA ILE A 133 13.46 10.61 -5.21
C ILE A 133 14.92 10.39 -4.88
N TYR A 134 15.39 9.15 -4.93
CA TYR A 134 16.75 8.80 -4.53
C TYR A 134 17.84 9.58 -5.28
N PRO A 135 17.79 9.75 -6.62
CA PRO A 135 18.84 10.47 -7.35
C PRO A 135 19.03 11.93 -6.89
N MET A 136 17.98 12.55 -6.35
CA MET A 136 18.05 13.94 -5.87
C MET A 136 18.48 14.06 -4.40
N ASN A 137 18.64 12.93 -3.72
CA ASN A 137 18.96 12.88 -2.29
C ASN A 137 20.28 12.15 -2.00
N ILE A 138 21.05 11.82 -3.02
CA ILE A 138 22.36 11.19 -2.87
C ILE A 138 23.23 12.10 -1.99
N GLY A 139 23.83 11.51 -0.95
CA GLY A 139 24.65 12.23 0.03
C GLY A 139 23.88 12.88 1.17
N PHE A 140 22.53 12.83 1.18
CA PHE A 140 21.76 13.29 2.31
C PHE A 140 21.82 12.28 3.47
N TYR A 141 21.64 12.80 4.68
CA TYR A 141 21.63 11.97 5.88
C TYR A 141 20.67 10.78 5.76
N ASN A 142 21.16 9.61 6.10
CA ASN A 142 20.41 8.35 6.17
C ASN A 142 19.82 7.81 4.84
N ILE A 143 20.11 8.42 3.69
CA ILE A 143 19.50 8.00 2.41
C ILE A 143 19.89 6.57 2.01
N GLU A 144 21.13 6.17 2.25
CA GLU A 144 21.62 4.82 1.93
C GLU A 144 21.01 3.75 2.85
N ASN A 145 20.79 4.08 4.12
CA ASN A 145 20.06 3.18 5.04
C ASN A 145 18.62 2.99 4.59
N THR A 146 17.93 4.08 4.22
CA THR A 146 16.55 3.99 3.68
C THR A 146 16.51 3.14 2.40
N ARG A 147 17.48 3.30 1.51
CA ARG A 147 17.62 2.47 0.30
C ARG A 147 17.75 0.99 0.65
N LYS A 148 18.62 0.68 1.61
CA LYS A 148 18.83 -0.68 2.08
C LYS A 148 17.55 -1.24 2.71
N GLU A 149 16.91 -0.50 3.61
CA GLU A 149 15.66 -0.91 4.26
C GLU A 149 14.57 -1.25 3.25
N VAL A 150 14.31 -0.37 2.26
CA VAL A 150 13.30 -0.61 1.22
C VAL A 150 13.64 -1.87 0.40
N THR A 151 14.91 -2.11 0.11
CA THR A 151 15.36 -3.27 -0.65
C THR A 151 15.23 -4.57 0.16
N ASP A 152 15.67 -4.54 1.42
CA ASP A 152 15.64 -5.68 2.33
C ASP A 152 14.20 -6.11 2.63
N GLU A 153 13.31 -5.17 2.91
CA GLU A 153 11.89 -5.44 3.16
C GLU A 153 11.21 -6.08 1.95
N LEU A 154 11.51 -5.60 0.74
CA LEU A 154 10.98 -6.20 -0.48
C LEU A 154 11.50 -7.64 -0.68
N ALA A 155 12.77 -7.89 -0.38
CA ALA A 155 13.38 -9.21 -0.48
C ALA A 155 12.83 -10.20 0.56
N GLN A 156 12.46 -9.72 1.75
CA GLN A 156 11.93 -10.53 2.85
C GLN A 156 10.43 -10.86 2.70
N CYS A 157 9.73 -10.26 1.73
CA CYS A 157 8.31 -10.56 1.51
C CYS A 157 8.10 -12.04 1.19
N THR A 158 7.09 -12.64 1.81
CA THR A 158 6.69 -14.03 1.63
C THR A 158 6.57 -14.39 0.14
N TRP A 159 7.05 -15.58 -0.22
CA TRP A 159 6.93 -16.08 -1.58
C TRP A 159 5.49 -16.48 -1.90
N PHE A 160 5.06 -16.24 -3.13
CA PHE A 160 3.83 -16.77 -3.75
C PHE A 160 4.04 -16.89 -5.28
N GLU A 161 3.33 -17.81 -5.94
CA GLU A 161 3.57 -18.14 -7.35
C GLU A 161 3.33 -16.93 -8.28
N GLY A 162 2.39 -16.07 -7.96
CA GLY A 162 2.13 -14.84 -8.73
C GLY A 162 3.35 -13.93 -8.89
N LYS A 163 4.31 -13.94 -7.94
CA LYS A 163 5.59 -13.22 -8.08
C LYS A 163 6.39 -13.72 -9.29
N LYS A 164 6.44 -15.03 -9.49
CA LYS A 164 7.15 -15.65 -10.62
C LYS A 164 6.52 -15.20 -11.93
N VAL A 165 5.19 -15.36 -12.05
CA VAL A 165 4.45 -14.93 -13.24
C VAL A 165 4.67 -13.45 -13.53
N PHE A 166 4.60 -12.60 -12.49
CA PHE A 166 4.83 -11.16 -12.60
C PHE A 166 6.25 -10.85 -13.09
N SER A 167 7.28 -11.47 -12.48
CA SER A 167 8.69 -11.22 -12.81
C SER A 167 9.07 -11.66 -14.23
N GLN A 168 8.37 -12.64 -14.78
CA GLN A 168 8.57 -13.11 -16.14
C GLN A 168 7.91 -12.22 -17.22
N ASN A 169 7.14 -11.21 -16.80
CA ASN A 169 6.40 -10.33 -17.69
C ASN A 169 6.81 -8.85 -17.51
N PRO A 170 7.93 -8.41 -18.08
CA PRO A 170 8.41 -7.03 -17.92
C PRO A 170 7.38 -5.98 -18.37
N ARG A 171 6.50 -6.31 -19.33
CA ARG A 171 5.40 -5.42 -19.75
C ARG A 171 4.41 -5.08 -18.64
N LEU A 172 4.25 -5.96 -17.63
CA LEU A 172 3.43 -5.65 -16.46
C LEU A 172 4.10 -4.58 -15.60
N THR A 173 5.42 -4.66 -15.44
CA THR A 173 6.19 -3.62 -14.76
C THR A 173 6.11 -2.28 -15.49
N ASP A 174 6.25 -2.27 -16.81
CA ASP A 174 6.11 -1.06 -17.63
C ASP A 174 4.71 -0.45 -17.51
N PHE A 175 3.68 -1.29 -17.53
CA PHE A 175 2.30 -0.84 -17.32
C PHE A 175 2.11 -0.21 -15.94
N LEU A 176 2.63 -0.84 -14.89
CA LEU A 176 2.53 -0.30 -13.52
C LEU A 176 3.37 0.97 -13.34
N ASN A 177 4.50 1.10 -14.03
CA ASN A 177 5.25 2.35 -14.10
C ASN A 177 4.41 3.47 -14.74
N LEU A 178 3.71 3.18 -15.84
CA LEU A 178 2.80 4.11 -16.49
C LEU A 178 1.67 4.54 -15.54
N ILE A 179 1.04 3.61 -14.83
CA ILE A 179 0.02 3.91 -13.82
C ILE A 179 0.58 4.83 -12.72
N GLY A 180 1.77 4.52 -12.21
CA GLY A 180 2.45 5.37 -11.23
C GLY A 180 2.68 6.81 -11.71
N GLN A 181 3.02 6.98 -12.99
CA GLN A 181 3.26 8.30 -13.61
C GLN A 181 1.98 9.15 -13.71
N LEU A 182 0.79 8.56 -13.66
CA LEU A 182 -0.47 9.32 -13.69
C LEU A 182 -0.62 10.27 -12.48
N ARG A 183 0.09 10.01 -11.37
CA ARG A 183 0.12 10.94 -10.21
C ARG A 183 0.70 12.34 -10.55
N PHE A 184 1.50 12.43 -11.61
CA PHE A 184 2.07 13.70 -12.05
C PHE A 184 1.12 14.47 -13.00
N GLN A 185 0.03 13.85 -13.42
CA GLN A 185 -1.01 14.47 -14.23
C GLN A 185 -2.12 15.01 -13.34
N MET A 186 -2.30 16.32 -13.36
CA MET A 186 -3.35 16.98 -12.60
C MET A 186 -4.66 16.99 -13.40
N ARG A 187 -5.75 16.58 -12.75
CA ARG A 187 -7.11 16.72 -13.26
C ARG A 187 -7.76 17.99 -12.69
N TRP A 188 -8.75 18.49 -13.37
CA TRP A 188 -9.54 19.64 -12.92
C TRP A 188 -8.71 20.90 -12.68
N THR A 189 -7.66 21.10 -13.46
CA THR A 189 -6.73 22.24 -13.34
C THR A 189 -7.41 23.59 -13.49
N ALA A 190 -8.56 23.66 -14.20
CA ALA A 190 -9.37 24.87 -14.35
C ALA A 190 -10.24 25.18 -13.11
N THR A 191 -10.42 24.23 -12.18
CA THR A 191 -11.18 24.39 -10.95
C THR A 191 -10.22 24.39 -9.75
N ALA A 192 -9.63 25.53 -9.49
CA ALA A 192 -8.46 25.72 -8.63
C ALA A 192 -8.57 25.24 -7.15
N ARG A 193 -9.72 24.76 -6.70
CA ARG A 193 -9.94 24.48 -5.27
C ARG A 193 -9.66 23.05 -4.83
N ILE A 194 -9.67 22.07 -5.74
CA ILE A 194 -9.43 20.65 -5.40
C ILE A 194 -8.59 20.02 -6.50
N PRO A 195 -7.26 20.21 -6.49
CA PRO A 195 -6.39 19.52 -7.43
C PRO A 195 -6.46 18.00 -7.12
N GLN A 196 -6.70 17.21 -8.14
CA GLN A 196 -6.76 15.75 -8.05
C GLN A 196 -5.80 15.17 -9.10
N THR A 197 -4.99 14.21 -8.72
CA THR A 197 -4.15 13.47 -9.67
C THR A 197 -4.98 12.48 -10.49
N SER A 198 -4.50 12.13 -11.68
CA SER A 198 -5.18 11.17 -12.54
C SER A 198 -5.24 9.75 -11.95
N VAL A 199 -4.33 9.41 -11.03
CA VAL A 199 -4.34 8.10 -10.35
C VAL A 199 -5.38 8.02 -9.24
N MET A 200 -5.83 9.16 -8.71
CA MET A 200 -6.89 9.24 -7.69
C MET A 200 -8.30 9.17 -8.31
N GLY A 201 -8.45 9.60 -9.54
CA GLY A 201 -9.71 9.66 -10.27
C GLY A 201 -9.94 8.52 -11.21
#